data_1785c79dc313ebd126d6e9a2971d7b6a
#
_entry.id   1785c79dc313ebd126d6e9a2971d7b6a
#
_cell.length_a   1.000
_cell.length_b   1.000
_cell.length_c   1.000
_cell.angle_alpha   90.00
_cell.angle_beta   90.00
_cell.angle_gamma   90.00
#
_symmetry.space_group_name_H-M   'P 1'
#
loop_
_entity.id
_entity.type
_entity.pdbx_description
1 polymer ?
#
loop_
_entity_poly.entity_id
_entity_poly.type
_entity_poly.pdbx_seq_one_letter_code
_entity_poly.pdbx_strand_id
1 'polypeptide(L)'
;MTPPRIVVIGGGAGGLELATRLGNKLGKKNRAHITLVDRNHTHIWKPLLHEVATGTLDVEINQLSYRAHAASHGFEFQLGQFTGINREQRSITLAAIAAADGEQLLAERRLNYDYLVLAIGSISNHFNTPGVAEHCIFLDSPTQANRFQRRLLDAYLKLNTPEHPKDKLNIAIVGGGATGVELAAELYHAAAELNLYGFADLRSERLNIHLVEAGPRILPALPERIA
;
A
#
# COMPACT_ATOMS: atom_id res chain seq x y z
N MET A 1 -35.64 -7.85 -16.84
CA MET A 1 -34.77 -6.66 -16.65
C MET A 1 -33.32 -7.15 -16.59
N THR A 2 -32.42 -6.49 -17.30
CA THR A 2 -30.98 -6.81 -17.23
C THR A 2 -30.45 -6.44 -15.84
N PRO A 3 -29.68 -7.30 -15.18
CA PRO A 3 -29.10 -6.97 -13.88
C PRO A 3 -28.25 -5.69 -13.94
N PRO A 4 -28.33 -4.80 -12.94
CA PRO A 4 -27.55 -3.57 -12.93
C PRO A 4 -26.06 -3.85 -12.80
N ARG A 5 -25.24 -2.99 -13.42
CA ARG A 5 -23.77 -3.02 -13.36
C ARG A 5 -23.28 -2.11 -12.26
N ILE A 6 -22.62 -2.69 -11.28
CA ILE A 6 -22.01 -1.97 -10.16
C ILE A 6 -20.50 -2.03 -10.34
N VAL A 7 -19.87 -0.88 -10.55
CA VAL A 7 -18.41 -0.78 -10.70
C VAL A 7 -17.83 -0.15 -9.45
N VAL A 8 -16.85 -0.84 -8.85
CA VAL A 8 -16.08 -0.38 -7.67
C VAL A 8 -14.65 -0.12 -8.12
N ILE A 9 -14.17 1.12 -7.96
CA ILE A 9 -12.81 1.52 -8.34
C ILE A 9 -11.95 1.60 -7.08
N GLY A 10 -10.87 0.83 -7.06
CA GLY A 10 -9.94 0.70 -5.95
C GLY A 10 -10.18 -0.54 -5.12
N GLY A 11 -9.23 -1.48 -5.19
CA GLY A 11 -9.22 -2.75 -4.46
C GLY A 11 -8.60 -2.66 -3.05
N GLY A 12 -8.50 -1.46 -2.48
CA GLY A 12 -8.10 -1.30 -1.09
C GLY A 12 -9.13 -1.89 -0.11
N ALA A 13 -8.91 -1.69 1.20
CA ALA A 13 -9.72 -2.27 2.26
C ALA A 13 -11.24 -2.09 2.04
N GLY A 14 -11.68 -0.86 1.76
CA GLY A 14 -13.10 -0.56 1.58
C GLY A 14 -13.68 -1.11 0.28
N GLY A 15 -12.95 -0.97 -0.82
CA GLY A 15 -13.44 -1.40 -2.14
C GLY A 15 -13.49 -2.92 -2.29
N LEU A 16 -12.48 -3.63 -1.83
CA LEU A 16 -12.44 -5.09 -1.85
C LEU A 16 -13.52 -5.70 -0.96
N GLU A 17 -13.68 -5.17 0.25
CA GLU A 17 -14.73 -5.61 1.18
C GLU A 17 -16.13 -5.38 0.59
N LEU A 18 -16.37 -4.21 -0.01
CA LEU A 18 -17.64 -3.91 -0.67
C LEU A 18 -17.91 -4.84 -1.84
N ALA A 19 -16.93 -5.03 -2.74
CA ALA A 19 -17.07 -5.93 -3.89
C ALA A 19 -17.36 -7.37 -3.44
N THR A 20 -16.68 -7.85 -2.40
CA THR A 20 -16.89 -9.16 -1.79
C THR A 20 -18.31 -9.32 -1.25
N ARG A 21 -18.81 -8.36 -0.48
CA ARG A 21 -20.17 -8.39 0.06
C ARG A 21 -21.24 -8.33 -1.03
N LEU A 22 -21.08 -7.41 -1.99
CA LEU A 22 -22.00 -7.29 -3.12
C LEU A 22 -21.98 -8.54 -4.00
N GLY A 23 -20.80 -9.07 -4.29
CA GLY A 23 -20.64 -10.30 -5.05
C GLY A 23 -21.35 -11.48 -4.41
N ASN A 24 -21.12 -11.71 -3.11
CA ASN A 24 -21.80 -12.79 -2.37
C ASN A 24 -23.33 -12.59 -2.28
N LYS A 25 -23.80 -11.35 -2.11
CA LYS A 25 -25.22 -11.05 -1.89
C LYS A 25 -26.03 -10.96 -3.19
N LEU A 26 -25.43 -10.39 -4.23
CA LEU A 26 -26.10 -10.07 -5.49
C LEU A 26 -25.50 -10.83 -6.67
N GLY A 27 -24.17 -10.86 -6.80
CA GLY A 27 -23.46 -11.43 -7.96
C GLY A 27 -23.71 -12.93 -8.10
N LYS A 28 -23.49 -13.73 -7.05
CA LYS A 28 -23.76 -15.17 -7.04
C LYS A 28 -25.21 -15.54 -7.35
N LYS A 29 -26.11 -14.59 -7.21
CA LYS A 29 -27.56 -14.76 -7.48
C LYS A 29 -28.00 -14.15 -8.82
N ASN A 30 -27.04 -13.67 -9.63
CA ASN A 30 -27.28 -12.97 -10.89
C ASN A 30 -28.24 -11.77 -10.75
N ARG A 31 -28.22 -11.09 -9.60
CA ARG A 31 -29.06 -9.91 -9.32
C ARG A 31 -28.37 -8.59 -9.66
N ALA A 32 -27.04 -8.60 -9.80
CA ALA A 32 -26.22 -7.50 -10.29
C ALA A 32 -24.91 -8.06 -10.86
N HIS A 33 -24.32 -7.34 -11.82
CA HIS A 33 -22.95 -7.55 -12.28
C HIS A 33 -22.03 -6.63 -11.46
N ILE A 34 -21.15 -7.23 -10.66
CA ILE A 34 -20.22 -6.50 -9.81
C ILE A 34 -18.84 -6.56 -10.45
N THR A 35 -18.22 -5.41 -10.67
CA THR A 35 -16.85 -5.31 -11.21
C THR A 35 -15.97 -4.51 -10.26
N LEU A 36 -14.90 -5.13 -9.78
CA LEU A 36 -13.81 -4.44 -9.07
C LEU A 36 -12.73 -4.04 -10.06
N VAL A 37 -12.31 -2.79 -10.03
CA VAL A 37 -11.22 -2.25 -10.84
C VAL A 37 -10.07 -1.86 -9.93
N ASP A 38 -8.86 -2.35 -10.21
CA ASP A 38 -7.63 -1.89 -9.56
C ASP A 38 -6.47 -1.91 -10.56
N ARG A 39 -5.47 -1.07 -10.33
CA ARG A 39 -4.24 -1.01 -11.13
C ARG A 39 -3.25 -2.13 -10.80
N ASN A 40 -3.41 -2.80 -9.67
CA ASN A 40 -2.60 -3.91 -9.21
C ASN A 40 -3.32 -5.25 -9.42
N HIS A 41 -2.59 -6.34 -9.54
CA HIS A 41 -3.14 -7.70 -9.65
C HIS A 41 -3.59 -8.27 -8.31
N THR A 42 -3.05 -7.74 -7.23
CA THR A 42 -3.14 -8.28 -5.88
C THR A 42 -3.42 -7.19 -4.87
N HIS A 43 -4.06 -7.57 -3.79
CA HIS A 43 -4.27 -6.75 -2.61
C HIS A 43 -3.21 -7.07 -1.56
N ILE A 44 -2.61 -6.03 -1.01
CA ILE A 44 -1.92 -6.08 0.27
C ILE A 44 -2.62 -5.15 1.25
N TRP A 45 -2.70 -5.55 2.49
CA TRP A 45 -3.31 -4.74 3.53
C TRP A 45 -2.42 -3.53 3.83
N LYS A 46 -2.80 -2.34 3.32
CA LYS A 46 -1.98 -1.12 3.42
C LYS A 46 -1.48 -0.80 4.84
N PRO A 47 -2.24 -1.02 5.93
CA PRO A 47 -1.75 -0.86 7.29
C PRO A 47 -0.51 -1.70 7.63
N LEU A 48 -0.23 -2.80 6.92
CA LEU A 48 0.95 -3.65 7.15
C LEU A 48 2.19 -3.24 6.33
N LEU A 49 2.16 -2.11 5.63
CA LEU A 49 3.30 -1.66 4.82
C LEU A 49 4.53 -1.32 5.65
N HIS A 50 4.39 -1.01 6.92
CA HIS A 50 5.52 -0.81 7.84
C HIS A 50 6.27 -2.13 8.09
N GLU A 51 5.57 -3.27 8.20
CA GLU A 51 6.19 -4.60 8.31
C GLU A 51 6.90 -5.01 7.00
N VAL A 52 6.32 -4.68 5.84
CA VAL A 52 6.99 -4.85 4.54
C VAL A 52 8.26 -4.01 4.47
N ALA A 53 8.20 -2.76 4.94
CA ALA A 53 9.33 -1.83 4.91
C ALA A 53 10.50 -2.29 5.80
N THR A 54 10.22 -2.98 6.89
CA THR A 54 11.25 -3.54 7.78
C THR A 54 11.70 -4.95 7.39
N GLY A 55 10.89 -5.63 6.55
CA GLY A 55 11.18 -6.99 6.08
C GLY A 55 10.60 -8.11 6.94
N THR A 56 9.81 -7.77 7.96
CA THR A 56 9.13 -8.75 8.81
C THR A 56 7.92 -9.39 8.12
N LEU A 57 7.37 -8.73 7.09
CA LEU A 57 6.31 -9.26 6.24
C LEU A 57 6.77 -9.40 4.79
N ASP A 58 6.66 -10.62 4.24
CA ASP A 58 6.90 -10.89 2.83
C ASP A 58 5.63 -10.60 2.00
N VAL A 59 5.75 -9.66 1.04
CA VAL A 59 4.65 -9.26 0.15
C VAL A 59 4.17 -10.43 -0.70
N GLU A 60 5.08 -11.27 -1.22
CA GLU A 60 4.72 -12.34 -2.17
C GLU A 60 3.84 -13.40 -1.51
N ILE A 61 4.06 -13.68 -0.23
CA ILE A 61 3.30 -14.66 0.54
C ILE A 61 1.97 -14.07 1.05
N ASN A 62 1.97 -12.78 1.40
CA ASN A 62 0.86 -12.15 2.13
C ASN A 62 -0.11 -11.37 1.23
N GLN A 63 0.04 -11.45 -0.09
CA GLN A 63 -0.86 -10.77 -1.02
C GLN A 63 -2.04 -11.66 -1.43
N LEU A 64 -3.20 -11.04 -1.58
CA LEU A 64 -4.42 -11.68 -2.06
C LEU A 64 -4.63 -11.40 -3.55
N SER A 65 -4.70 -12.44 -4.37
CA SER A 65 -5.04 -12.30 -5.79
C SER A 65 -6.48 -11.82 -5.97
N TYR A 66 -6.68 -10.67 -6.60
CA TYR A 66 -8.03 -10.16 -6.92
C TYR A 66 -8.82 -11.11 -7.82
N ARG A 67 -8.17 -11.76 -8.80
CA ARG A 67 -8.84 -12.70 -9.70
C ARG A 67 -9.35 -13.94 -8.97
N ALA A 68 -8.51 -14.53 -8.12
CA ALA A 68 -8.88 -15.70 -7.35
C ALA A 68 -10.01 -15.37 -6.35
N HIS A 69 -9.90 -14.22 -5.68
CA HIS A 69 -10.90 -13.76 -4.73
C HIS A 69 -12.24 -13.46 -5.43
N ALA A 70 -12.20 -12.80 -6.59
CA ALA A 70 -13.37 -12.49 -7.39
C ALA A 70 -14.16 -13.76 -7.81
N ALA A 71 -13.44 -14.77 -8.30
CA ALA A 71 -14.03 -16.04 -8.69
C ALA A 71 -14.75 -16.73 -7.52
N SER A 72 -14.19 -16.68 -6.33
CA SER A 72 -14.78 -17.28 -5.12
C SER A 72 -15.99 -16.49 -4.57
N HIS A 73 -16.07 -15.20 -4.86
CA HIS A 73 -17.04 -14.30 -4.23
C HIS A 73 -18.09 -13.72 -5.19
N GLY A 74 -18.15 -14.17 -6.46
CA GLY A 74 -19.22 -13.78 -7.40
C GLY A 74 -19.16 -12.34 -7.86
N PHE A 75 -17.95 -11.80 -8.09
CA PHE A 75 -17.72 -10.55 -8.78
C PHE A 75 -16.62 -10.74 -9.85
N GLU A 76 -16.46 -9.78 -10.74
CA GLU A 76 -15.40 -9.74 -11.74
C GLU A 76 -14.29 -8.79 -11.33
N PHE A 77 -13.05 -9.11 -11.70
CA PHE A 77 -11.91 -8.24 -11.55
C PHE A 77 -11.42 -7.73 -12.90
N GLN A 78 -11.26 -6.41 -13.01
CA GLN A 78 -10.70 -5.72 -14.17
C GLN A 78 -9.41 -5.00 -13.77
N LEU A 79 -8.28 -5.50 -14.28
CA LEU A 79 -7.01 -4.80 -14.13
C LEU A 79 -7.03 -3.51 -14.95
N GLY A 80 -6.68 -2.37 -14.35
CA GLY A 80 -6.52 -1.11 -15.07
C GLY A 80 -6.45 0.10 -14.17
N GLN A 81 -5.74 1.09 -14.65
CA GLN A 81 -5.68 2.39 -14.00
C GLN A 81 -6.88 3.23 -14.44
N PHE A 82 -7.71 3.65 -13.50
CA PHE A 82 -8.79 4.59 -13.73
C PHE A 82 -8.22 5.97 -14.06
N THR A 83 -8.65 6.53 -15.19
CA THR A 83 -8.18 7.83 -15.70
C THR A 83 -9.27 8.85 -15.93
N GLY A 84 -10.53 8.43 -16.05
CA GLY A 84 -11.60 9.35 -16.33
C GLY A 84 -13.00 8.80 -16.11
N ILE A 85 -13.95 9.70 -15.93
CA ILE A 85 -15.38 9.41 -15.78
C ILE A 85 -16.19 10.28 -16.71
N ASN A 86 -17.14 9.66 -17.42
CA ASN A 86 -18.20 10.36 -18.13
C ASN A 86 -19.54 10.06 -17.43
N ARG A 87 -20.08 11.05 -16.72
CA ARG A 87 -21.31 10.90 -15.92
C ARG A 87 -22.55 10.82 -16.80
N GLU A 88 -22.58 11.50 -17.94
CA GLU A 88 -23.71 11.50 -18.87
C GLU A 88 -23.88 10.13 -19.53
N GLN A 89 -22.76 9.56 -20.00
CA GLN A 89 -22.72 8.23 -20.61
C GLN A 89 -22.64 7.09 -19.58
N ARG A 90 -22.53 7.42 -18.28
CA ARG A 90 -22.32 6.46 -17.19
C ARG A 90 -21.20 5.47 -17.52
N SER A 91 -20.04 6.01 -17.89
CA SER A 91 -18.86 5.21 -18.22
C SER A 91 -17.60 5.73 -17.54
N ILE A 92 -16.68 4.82 -17.29
CA ILE A 92 -15.32 5.13 -16.83
C ILE A 92 -14.32 4.76 -17.92
N THR A 93 -13.15 5.42 -17.89
CA THR A 93 -12.02 5.12 -18.77
C THR A 93 -10.91 4.46 -17.96
N LEU A 94 -10.36 3.37 -18.49
CA LEU A 94 -9.17 2.69 -18.00
C LEU A 94 -8.05 2.88 -19.00
N ALA A 95 -6.87 3.30 -18.51
CA ALA A 95 -5.68 3.48 -19.34
C ALA A 95 -5.30 2.21 -20.09
N ALA A 96 -4.58 2.38 -21.20
CA ALA A 96 -3.89 1.29 -21.86
C ALA A 96 -2.91 0.60 -20.88
N ILE A 97 -2.67 -0.68 -21.07
CA ILE A 97 -1.68 -1.47 -20.31
C ILE A 97 -0.58 -1.88 -21.27
N ALA A 98 0.65 -1.59 -20.90
CA ALA A 98 1.84 -2.05 -21.62
C ALA A 98 2.63 -3.05 -20.75
N ALA A 99 3.32 -3.96 -21.40
CA ALA A 99 4.33 -4.83 -20.78
C ALA A 99 5.61 -4.03 -20.46
N ALA A 100 6.53 -4.65 -19.73
CA ALA A 100 7.78 -4.01 -19.32
C ALA A 100 8.70 -3.63 -20.50
N ASP A 101 8.59 -4.35 -21.62
CA ASP A 101 9.29 -4.09 -22.88
C ASP A 101 8.62 -3.03 -23.77
N GLY A 102 7.46 -2.50 -23.32
CA GLY A 102 6.68 -1.49 -24.03
C GLY A 102 5.62 -2.04 -24.99
N GLU A 103 5.49 -3.36 -25.15
CA GLU A 103 4.40 -3.95 -25.92
C GLU A 103 3.03 -3.59 -25.32
N GLN A 104 2.09 -3.10 -26.15
CA GLN A 104 0.76 -2.80 -25.71
C GLN A 104 -0.07 -4.06 -25.53
N LEU A 105 -0.31 -4.45 -24.26
CA LEU A 105 -1.13 -5.62 -23.93
C LEU A 105 -2.63 -5.35 -24.05
N LEU A 106 -3.09 -4.17 -23.62
CA LEU A 106 -4.49 -3.75 -23.73
C LEU A 106 -4.55 -2.28 -24.13
N ALA A 107 -5.42 -1.96 -25.09
CA ALA A 107 -5.74 -0.57 -25.42
C ALA A 107 -6.53 0.12 -24.29
N GLU A 108 -6.59 1.44 -24.34
CA GLU A 108 -7.53 2.21 -23.53
C GLU A 108 -8.94 1.66 -23.74
N ARG A 109 -9.69 1.49 -22.64
CA ARG A 109 -11.02 0.91 -22.71
C ARG A 109 -12.00 1.58 -21.76
N ARG A 110 -13.28 1.47 -22.10
CA ARG A 110 -14.38 2.01 -21.32
C ARG A 110 -15.18 0.89 -20.66
N LEU A 111 -15.60 1.12 -19.43
CA LEU A 111 -16.56 0.28 -18.72
C LEU A 111 -17.81 1.12 -18.41
N ASN A 112 -18.96 0.60 -18.77
CA ASN A 112 -20.24 1.22 -18.44
C ASN A 112 -20.71 0.76 -17.07
N TYR A 113 -21.40 1.66 -16.34
CA TYR A 113 -21.96 1.37 -15.03
C TYR A 113 -23.39 1.91 -14.90
N ASP A 114 -24.16 1.31 -14.02
CA ASP A 114 -25.42 1.84 -13.52
C ASP A 114 -25.20 2.47 -12.14
N TYR A 115 -24.27 1.90 -11.36
CA TYR A 115 -23.78 2.44 -10.08
C TYR A 115 -22.25 2.44 -10.07
N LEU A 116 -21.66 3.54 -9.62
CA LEU A 116 -20.21 3.69 -9.49
C LEU A 116 -19.84 4.01 -8.06
N VAL A 117 -18.85 3.28 -7.53
CA VAL A 117 -18.27 3.53 -6.23
C VAL A 117 -16.78 3.86 -6.40
N LEU A 118 -16.36 5.01 -5.87
CA LEU A 118 -14.98 5.44 -5.83
C LEU A 118 -14.38 5.07 -4.46
N ALA A 119 -13.54 4.05 -4.43
CA ALA A 119 -12.84 3.54 -3.24
C ALA A 119 -11.32 3.64 -3.42
N ILE A 120 -10.84 4.71 -4.06
CA ILE A 120 -9.45 4.90 -4.50
C ILE A 120 -8.45 5.13 -3.36
N GLY A 121 -8.93 5.28 -2.14
CA GLY A 121 -8.08 5.53 -0.96
C GLY A 121 -7.43 6.90 -0.96
N SER A 122 -6.29 6.99 -0.29
CA SER A 122 -5.49 8.19 -0.17
C SER A 122 -4.00 7.88 -0.36
N ILE A 123 -3.24 8.92 -0.67
CA ILE A 123 -1.77 8.89 -0.71
C ILE A 123 -1.22 9.92 0.27
N SER A 124 0.03 9.76 0.66
CA SER A 124 0.73 10.74 1.49
C SER A 124 0.82 12.08 0.78
N ASN A 125 0.63 13.15 1.54
CA ASN A 125 0.73 14.51 1.03
C ASN A 125 2.06 15.12 1.49
N HIS A 126 2.86 15.62 0.58
CA HIS A 126 4.12 16.31 0.89
C HIS A 126 3.96 17.83 1.07
N PHE A 127 2.71 18.35 0.94
CA PHE A 127 2.37 19.76 1.13
C PHE A 127 3.25 20.74 0.33
N ASN A 128 3.81 20.29 -0.80
CA ASN A 128 4.78 21.01 -1.63
C ASN A 128 6.04 21.45 -0.85
N THR A 129 6.39 20.75 0.22
CA THR A 129 7.62 21.01 0.97
C THR A 129 8.83 20.71 0.10
N PRO A 130 9.74 21.68 -0.13
CA PRO A 130 10.89 21.49 -0.99
C PRO A 130 11.75 20.30 -0.55
N GLY A 131 12.20 19.49 -1.52
CA GLY A 131 13.08 18.32 -1.29
C GLY A 131 12.36 17.05 -0.84
N VAL A 132 11.11 17.11 -0.39
CA VAL A 132 10.42 15.90 0.11
C VAL A 132 10.25 14.84 -0.98
N ALA A 133 9.87 15.23 -2.19
CA ALA A 133 9.70 14.28 -3.30
C ALA A 133 11.01 13.59 -3.71
N GLU A 134 12.15 14.26 -3.53
CA GLU A 134 13.48 13.79 -3.94
C GLU A 134 14.16 12.95 -2.85
N HIS A 135 14.00 13.33 -1.59
CA HIS A 135 14.78 12.80 -0.47
C HIS A 135 14.00 11.85 0.43
N CYS A 136 12.66 11.93 0.44
CA CYS A 136 11.84 11.06 1.27
C CYS A 136 11.36 9.81 0.53
N ILE A 137 11.14 8.74 1.28
CA ILE A 137 10.43 7.56 0.82
C ILE A 137 9.06 7.57 1.48
N PHE A 138 8.01 7.61 0.65
CA PHE A 138 6.65 7.45 1.13
C PHE A 138 6.33 5.98 1.39
N LEU A 139 5.34 5.72 2.24
CA LEU A 139 4.92 4.37 2.56
C LEU A 139 3.46 4.14 2.13
N ASP A 140 3.20 4.37 0.85
CA ASP A 140 1.84 4.27 0.26
C ASP A 140 1.61 3.00 -0.55
N SER A 141 2.68 2.29 -0.90
CA SER A 141 2.62 1.11 -1.76
C SER A 141 3.69 0.09 -1.41
N PRO A 142 3.49 -1.20 -1.80
CA PRO A 142 4.52 -2.24 -1.64
C PRO A 142 5.85 -1.89 -2.31
N THR A 143 5.82 -1.25 -3.48
CA THR A 143 7.03 -0.82 -4.20
C THR A 143 7.85 0.17 -3.38
N GLN A 144 7.18 1.11 -2.71
CA GLN A 144 7.85 2.09 -1.84
C GLN A 144 8.38 1.43 -0.56
N ALA A 145 7.61 0.53 0.04
CA ALA A 145 8.04 -0.24 1.21
C ALA A 145 9.28 -1.11 0.88
N ASN A 146 9.27 -1.84 -0.23
CA ASN A 146 10.42 -2.63 -0.68
C ASN A 146 11.64 -1.75 -1.02
N ARG A 147 11.44 -0.54 -1.56
CA ARG A 147 12.53 0.42 -1.77
C ARG A 147 13.15 0.86 -0.46
N PHE A 148 12.33 1.10 0.55
CA PHE A 148 12.81 1.44 1.90
C PHE A 148 13.58 0.27 2.51
N GLN A 149 13.03 -0.94 2.45
CA GLN A 149 13.67 -2.17 2.95
C GLN A 149 15.07 -2.37 2.36
N ARG A 150 15.20 -2.26 1.04
CA ARG A 150 16.51 -2.38 0.37
C ARG A 150 17.52 -1.36 0.91
N ARG A 151 17.12 -0.09 1.04
CA ARG A 151 18.00 0.95 1.61
C ARG A 151 18.36 0.68 3.05
N LEU A 152 17.43 0.14 3.83
CA LEU A 152 17.65 -0.24 5.22
C LEU A 152 18.70 -1.36 5.31
N LEU A 153 18.56 -2.41 4.50
CA LEU A 153 19.53 -3.51 4.42
C LEU A 153 20.92 -3.04 3.94
N ASP A 154 20.97 -2.17 2.92
CA ASP A 154 22.23 -1.59 2.45
C ASP A 154 22.93 -0.78 3.55
N ALA A 155 22.17 -0.02 4.34
CA ALA A 155 22.71 0.72 5.46
C ALA A 155 23.22 -0.20 6.57
N TYR A 156 22.50 -1.27 6.87
CA TYR A 156 22.90 -2.29 7.83
C TYR A 156 24.19 -3.02 7.42
N LEU A 157 24.32 -3.38 6.14
CA LEU A 157 25.55 -3.99 5.63
C LEU A 157 26.75 -3.06 5.84
N LYS A 158 26.60 -1.75 5.54
CA LYS A 158 27.69 -0.77 5.76
C LYS A 158 28.06 -0.65 7.25
N LEU A 159 27.06 -0.57 8.14
CA LEU A 159 27.31 -0.48 9.57
C LEU A 159 28.00 -1.70 10.15
N ASN A 160 27.84 -2.86 9.53
CA ASN A 160 28.44 -4.13 10.00
C ASN A 160 29.87 -4.35 9.47
N THR A 161 30.52 -3.31 8.95
CA THR A 161 31.92 -3.37 8.48
C THR A 161 32.89 -2.84 9.53
N PRO A 162 34.14 -3.32 9.57
CA PRO A 162 35.18 -2.83 10.51
C PRO A 162 35.49 -1.33 10.39
N GLU A 163 35.13 -0.70 9.26
CA GLU A 163 35.35 0.72 8.99
C GLU A 163 34.36 1.63 9.75
N HIS A 164 33.21 1.04 10.18
CA HIS A 164 32.13 1.80 10.82
C HIS A 164 31.73 1.24 12.22
N PRO A 165 32.68 0.98 13.13
CA PRO A 165 32.41 0.21 14.34
C PRO A 165 31.53 0.94 15.37
N LYS A 166 31.38 2.26 15.27
CA LYS A 166 30.60 3.11 16.20
C LYS A 166 29.51 3.93 15.52
N ASP A 167 29.35 3.81 14.21
CA ASP A 167 28.39 4.60 13.47
C ASP A 167 26.96 4.19 13.81
N LYS A 168 26.04 5.14 13.77
CA LYS A 168 24.63 4.94 14.00
C LYS A 168 23.85 5.17 12.72
N LEU A 169 22.81 4.38 12.49
CA LEU A 169 21.83 4.62 11.45
C LEU A 169 20.82 5.64 11.94
N ASN A 170 20.80 6.80 11.30
CA ASN A 170 19.83 7.85 11.59
C ASN A 170 18.65 7.72 10.61
N ILE A 171 17.47 7.57 11.16
CA ILE A 171 16.21 7.47 10.40
C ILE A 171 15.28 8.58 10.92
N ALA A 172 14.84 9.44 10.02
CA ALA A 172 13.80 10.44 10.32
C ALA A 172 12.46 9.94 9.75
N ILE A 173 11.47 9.86 10.60
CA ILE A 173 10.08 9.53 10.24
C ILE A 173 9.26 10.81 10.39
N VAL A 174 8.65 11.26 9.30
CA VAL A 174 7.80 12.46 9.30
C VAL A 174 6.34 12.06 9.34
N GLY A 175 5.68 12.43 10.43
CA GLY A 175 4.29 12.11 10.74
C GLY A 175 4.17 11.18 11.94
N GLY A 176 3.61 11.70 13.04
CA GLY A 176 3.35 10.98 14.29
C GLY A 176 1.98 10.27 14.34
N GLY A 177 1.37 9.98 13.19
CA GLY A 177 0.19 9.13 13.09
C GLY A 177 0.52 7.64 13.32
N ALA A 178 -0.50 6.77 13.23
CA ALA A 178 -0.34 5.33 13.46
C ALA A 178 0.82 4.72 12.64
N THR A 179 0.86 4.95 11.34
CA THR A 179 1.90 4.40 10.45
C THR A 179 3.33 4.80 10.87
N GLY A 180 3.54 6.05 11.28
CA GLY A 180 4.87 6.51 11.69
C GLY A 180 5.30 5.91 13.02
N VAL A 181 4.38 5.79 13.97
CA VAL A 181 4.64 5.19 15.29
C VAL A 181 4.87 3.69 15.14
N GLU A 182 4.05 2.99 14.35
CA GLU A 182 4.19 1.56 14.05
C GLU A 182 5.52 1.29 13.34
N LEU A 183 5.90 2.09 12.34
CA LEU A 183 7.19 1.96 11.66
C LEU A 183 8.36 2.17 12.64
N ALA A 184 8.28 3.17 13.53
CA ALA A 184 9.33 3.39 14.52
C ALA A 184 9.52 2.19 15.46
N ALA A 185 8.43 1.60 15.93
CA ALA A 185 8.47 0.41 16.78
C ALA A 185 9.01 -0.80 16.01
N GLU A 186 8.54 -1.00 14.79
CA GLU A 186 8.91 -2.15 13.95
C GLU A 186 10.39 -2.11 13.53
N LEU A 187 10.97 -0.93 13.33
CA LEU A 187 12.41 -0.80 13.06
C LEU A 187 13.28 -1.30 14.21
N TYR A 188 12.88 -1.05 15.46
CA TYR A 188 13.60 -1.59 16.62
C TYR A 188 13.44 -3.11 16.73
N HIS A 189 12.24 -3.62 16.44
CA HIS A 189 11.96 -5.05 16.42
C HIS A 189 12.80 -5.77 15.35
N ALA A 190 12.77 -5.28 14.11
CA ALA A 190 13.54 -5.82 12.99
C ALA A 190 15.06 -5.83 13.27
N ALA A 191 15.58 -4.78 13.89
CA ALA A 191 17.00 -4.73 14.27
C ALA A 191 17.36 -5.82 15.32
N ALA A 192 16.47 -6.07 16.26
CA ALA A 192 16.67 -7.14 17.25
C ALA A 192 16.65 -8.53 16.60
N GLU A 193 15.75 -8.77 15.66
CA GLU A 193 15.70 -10.04 14.90
C GLU A 193 16.93 -10.23 14.02
N LEU A 194 17.37 -9.21 13.29
CA LEU A 194 18.59 -9.28 12.46
C LEU A 194 19.85 -9.59 13.31
N ASN A 195 19.90 -9.11 14.53
CA ASN A 195 20.97 -9.45 15.47
C ASN A 195 21.00 -10.98 15.74
N LEU A 196 19.84 -11.63 15.88
CA LEU A 196 19.74 -13.09 16.05
C LEU A 196 20.18 -13.86 14.80
N TYR A 197 20.04 -13.27 13.60
CA TYR A 197 20.44 -13.88 12.33
C TYR A 197 21.91 -13.65 11.94
N GLY A 198 22.75 -13.18 12.87
CA GLY A 198 24.18 -13.06 12.65
C GLY A 198 24.70 -11.65 12.34
N PHE A 199 23.84 -10.64 12.34
CA PHE A 199 24.26 -9.24 12.33
C PHE A 199 24.56 -8.77 13.77
N ALA A 200 25.57 -9.38 14.38
CA ALA A 200 25.86 -9.25 15.82
C ALA A 200 26.07 -7.79 16.32
N ASP A 201 26.42 -6.90 15.41
CA ASP A 201 26.64 -5.47 15.71
C ASP A 201 25.40 -4.59 15.49
N LEU A 202 24.30 -5.17 15.00
CA LEU A 202 23.01 -4.47 14.85
C LEU A 202 22.21 -4.51 16.13
N ARG A 203 22.68 -3.75 17.10
CA ARG A 203 21.94 -3.56 18.35
C ARG A 203 21.03 -2.34 18.21
N SER A 204 19.95 -2.32 18.97
CA SER A 204 19.02 -1.17 19.04
C SER A 204 19.72 0.15 19.34
N GLU A 205 20.85 0.12 20.06
CA GLU A 205 21.68 1.29 20.38
C GLU A 205 22.36 1.93 19.15
N ARG A 206 22.44 1.19 18.04
CA ARG A 206 22.96 1.70 16.75
C ARG A 206 21.87 2.29 15.85
N LEU A 207 20.62 2.19 16.24
CA LEU A 207 19.52 2.89 15.60
C LEU A 207 19.26 4.22 16.34
N ASN A 208 19.09 5.28 15.55
CA ASN A 208 18.68 6.57 16.04
C ASN A 208 17.46 7.02 15.22
N ILE A 209 16.28 6.79 15.78
CA ILE A 209 15.00 7.07 15.10
C ILE A 209 14.46 8.40 15.64
N HIS A 210 14.23 9.33 14.71
CA HIS A 210 13.62 10.62 14.98
C HIS A 210 12.20 10.64 14.39
N LEU A 211 11.20 10.69 15.25
CA LEU A 211 9.81 10.90 14.86
C LEU A 211 9.49 12.39 14.90
N VAL A 212 9.16 12.97 13.75
CA VAL A 212 8.87 14.40 13.59
C VAL A 212 7.37 14.58 13.38
N GLU A 213 6.71 15.31 14.27
CA GLU A 213 5.28 15.59 14.21
C GLU A 213 5.06 17.12 14.30
N ALA A 214 4.14 17.62 13.48
CA ALA A 214 3.79 19.04 13.46
C ALA A 214 2.89 19.45 14.64
N GLY A 215 2.10 18.50 15.14
CA GLY A 215 1.20 18.69 16.26
C GLY A 215 1.90 18.54 17.63
N PRO A 216 1.20 18.87 18.72
CA PRO A 216 1.76 18.81 20.08
C PRO A 216 1.94 17.39 20.62
N ARG A 217 1.40 16.37 19.93
CA ARG A 217 1.48 14.95 20.36
C ARG A 217 1.43 13.99 19.18
N ILE A 218 1.95 12.79 19.38
CA ILE A 218 1.79 11.68 18.45
C ILE A 218 0.38 11.08 18.56
N LEU A 219 -0.03 10.26 17.59
CA LEU A 219 -1.33 9.57 17.55
C LEU A 219 -2.52 10.49 17.84
N PRO A 220 -2.65 11.66 17.18
CA PRO A 220 -3.62 12.68 17.55
C PRO A 220 -5.08 12.21 17.44
N ALA A 221 -5.35 11.15 16.69
CA ALA A 221 -6.68 10.55 16.55
C ALA A 221 -7.08 9.66 17.74
N LEU A 222 -6.13 9.31 18.62
CA LEU A 222 -6.38 8.48 19.79
C LEU A 222 -6.59 9.33 21.04
N PRO A 223 -7.28 8.78 22.08
CA PRO A 223 -7.39 9.43 23.38
C PRO A 223 -6.01 9.74 23.98
N GLU A 224 -5.86 10.87 24.68
CA GLU A 224 -4.57 11.32 25.27
C GLU A 224 -3.86 10.27 26.15
N ARG A 225 -4.63 9.43 26.83
CA ARG A 225 -4.07 8.36 27.66
C ARG A 225 -3.29 7.29 26.86
N ILE A 226 -3.40 7.28 25.54
CA ILE A 226 -2.77 6.29 24.66
C ILE A 226 -1.62 6.92 23.85
N ALA A 227 -1.64 8.23 23.68
CA ALA A 227 -0.69 9.00 22.87
C ALA A 227 0.40 9.67 23.72
#